data_c10a43497000c8e7e224196660cc6474
#
_entry.id   c10a43497000c8e7e224196660cc6474
#
_cell.length_a   1.000
_cell.length_b   1.000
_cell.length_c   1.000
_cell.angle_alpha   90.00
_cell.angle_beta   90.00
_cell.angle_gamma   90.00
#
_symmetry.space_group_name_H-M   'P 1'
#
loop_
_entity.id
_entity.type
_entity.pdbx_description
1 polymer ?
#
loop_
_entity_poly.entity_id
_entity_poly.type
_entity_poly.pdbx_seq_one_letter_code
_entity_poly.pdbx_strand_id
1 'polypeptide(L)' 'DTTVADLHIWSIGPGIYSATLTIVTDTLQPPSHYKELIPKDLGIVHLIVEVHDEHQ' A
#
# COMPACT_ATOMS: atom_id res chain seq x y z
N ASP A 1 -6.98 15.37 0.46
CA ASP A 1 -7.00 14.40 -0.65
C ASP A 1 -5.92 13.34 -0.49
N THR A 2 -6.28 12.15 -0.90
CA THR A 2 -5.37 11.00 -0.87
C THR A 2 -5.32 10.38 -2.27
N THR A 3 -4.12 10.22 -2.77
CA THR A 3 -3.90 9.68 -4.10
C THR A 3 -2.95 8.49 -4.02
N VAL A 4 -3.30 7.42 -4.73
CA VAL A 4 -2.37 6.32 -4.93
C VAL A 4 -1.42 6.74 -6.06
N ALA A 5 -0.18 7.02 -5.70
CA ALA A 5 0.82 7.46 -6.67
C ALA A 5 1.42 6.28 -7.42
N ASP A 6 1.51 5.13 -6.75
CA ASP A 6 2.13 3.96 -7.36
C ASP A 6 1.66 2.71 -6.61
N LEU A 7 1.52 1.62 -7.36
CA LEU A 7 1.16 0.33 -6.80
C LEU A 7 1.81 -0.76 -7.62
N HIS A 8 2.62 -1.57 -6.96
CA HIS A 8 3.25 -2.75 -7.57
C HIS A 8 2.82 -3.99 -6.82
N ILE A 9 2.40 -5.00 -7.56
CA ILE A 9 2.04 -6.32 -7.01
C ILE A 9 2.72 -7.37 -7.86
N TRP A 10 3.38 -8.34 -7.21
CA TRP A 10 4.03 -9.43 -7.94
C TRP A 10 3.86 -10.74 -7.16
N SER A 11 3.87 -11.82 -7.91
CA SER A 11 3.76 -13.16 -7.34
C SER A 11 5.11 -13.63 -6.80
N ILE A 12 5.10 -14.20 -5.60
CA ILE A 12 6.29 -14.81 -5.01
C ILE A 12 6.08 -16.32 -4.80
N GLY A 13 4.93 -16.83 -5.22
CA GLY A 13 4.58 -18.25 -5.13
C GLY A 13 3.14 -18.44 -5.57
N PRO A 14 2.66 -19.68 -5.70
CA PRO A 14 1.26 -19.91 -6.06
C PRO A 14 0.30 -19.29 -5.04
N GLY A 15 -0.51 -18.34 -5.50
CA GLY A 15 -1.49 -17.67 -4.64
C GLY A 15 -0.88 -16.77 -3.58
N ILE A 16 0.41 -16.46 -3.67
CA ILE A 16 1.13 -15.64 -2.68
C ILE A 16 1.74 -14.44 -3.39
N TYR A 17 1.49 -13.25 -2.86
CA TYR A 17 1.91 -12.00 -3.51
C TYR A 17 2.63 -11.09 -2.54
N SER A 18 3.48 -10.25 -3.09
CA SER A 18 4.10 -9.14 -2.40
C SER A 18 3.66 -7.85 -3.09
N ALA A 19 3.58 -6.76 -2.34
CA ALA A 19 3.12 -5.49 -2.91
C ALA A 19 3.83 -4.31 -2.28
N THR A 20 3.98 -3.25 -3.07
CA THR A 20 4.39 -1.93 -2.58
C THR A 20 3.35 -0.91 -3.01
N LEU A 21 2.99 -0.04 -2.07
CA LEU A 21 1.97 0.98 -2.28
C LEU A 21 2.55 2.33 -1.88
N THR A 22 2.47 3.29 -2.79
CA THR A 22 2.90 4.66 -2.50
C THR A 22 1.69 5.57 -2.49
N ILE A 23 1.48 6.25 -1.37
CA ILE A 23 0.37 7.15 -1.14
C ILE A 23 0.89 8.58 -1.05
N VAL A 24 0.22 9.51 -1.71
CA VAL A 24 0.47 10.94 -1.53
C VAL A 24 -0.80 11.54 -0.93
N THR A 25 -0.68 12.22 0.18
CA THR A 25 -1.84 12.73 0.91
C THR A 25 -1.51 14.03 1.62
N ASP A 26 -2.53 14.88 1.78
CA ASP A 26 -2.42 16.09 2.59
C ASP A 26 -2.80 15.83 4.05
N THR A 27 -3.26 14.63 4.37
CA THR A 27 -3.64 14.22 5.72
C THR A 27 -2.91 12.93 6.06
N LEU A 28 -1.75 13.07 6.69
CA LEU A 28 -0.90 11.93 6.98
C LEU A 28 -1.55 10.98 7.98
N GLN A 29 -1.57 9.72 7.62
CA GLN A 29 -1.98 8.62 8.49
C GLN A 29 -0.84 7.62 8.55
N PRO A 30 -0.74 6.82 9.61
CA PRO A 30 0.31 5.79 9.68
C PRO A 30 0.11 4.73 8.59
N PRO A 31 1.20 4.08 8.14
CA PRO A 31 1.07 3.03 7.13
C PRO A 31 0.08 1.94 7.46
N SER A 32 -0.10 1.62 8.76
CA SER A 32 -1.06 0.60 9.18
C SER A 32 -2.50 0.97 8.79
N HIS A 33 -2.81 2.26 8.73
CA HIS A 33 -4.13 2.72 8.30
C HIS A 33 -4.44 2.24 6.87
N TYR A 34 -3.46 2.38 5.98
CA TYR A 34 -3.64 2.00 4.57
C TYR A 34 -3.59 0.48 4.39
N LYS A 35 -2.78 -0.21 5.19
CA LYS A 35 -2.71 -1.67 5.14
C LYS A 35 -4.06 -2.31 5.48
N GLU A 36 -4.81 -1.71 6.39
CA GLU A 36 -6.11 -2.23 6.79
C GLU A 36 -7.17 -2.09 5.69
N LEU A 37 -6.94 -1.21 4.72
CA LEU A 37 -7.86 -1.03 3.60
C LEU A 37 -7.71 -2.10 2.53
N ILE A 38 -6.64 -2.88 2.58
CA ILE A 38 -6.37 -3.94 1.60
C ILE A 38 -7.06 -5.22 2.07
N PRO A 39 -7.91 -5.84 1.23
CA PRO A 39 -8.55 -7.11 1.61
C PRO A 39 -7.51 -8.19 1.92
N LYS A 40 -7.71 -8.88 3.04
CA LYS A 40 -6.73 -9.86 3.51
C LYS A 40 -6.78 -11.18 2.74
N ASP A 41 -7.86 -11.40 1.99
CA ASP A 41 -8.02 -12.63 1.22
C ASP A 41 -7.37 -12.57 -0.16
N LEU A 42 -6.66 -11.49 -0.48
CA LEU A 42 -5.96 -11.36 -1.76
C LEU A 42 -4.65 -12.15 -1.82
N GLY A 43 -4.20 -12.71 -0.69
CA GLY A 43 -2.94 -13.45 -0.67
C GLY A 43 -1.70 -12.59 -0.62
N ILE A 44 -1.84 -11.31 -0.31
CA ILE A 44 -0.70 -10.40 -0.17
C ILE A 44 -0.10 -10.63 1.22
N VAL A 45 1.05 -11.32 1.26
CA VAL A 45 1.70 -11.69 2.51
C VAL A 45 2.76 -10.70 2.95
N HIS A 46 3.17 -9.83 2.04
CA HIS A 46 4.17 -8.78 2.33
C HIS A 46 3.70 -7.50 1.64
N LEU A 47 3.46 -6.47 2.44
CA LEU A 47 2.97 -5.19 1.94
C LEU A 47 3.80 -4.07 2.55
N ILE A 48 4.45 -3.29 1.69
CA ILE A 48 5.16 -2.09 2.09
C ILE A 48 4.34 -0.89 1.67
N VAL A 49 4.08 0.01 2.59
CA VAL A 49 3.34 1.25 2.32
C VAL A 49 4.25 2.43 2.60
N GLU A 50 4.42 3.29 1.59
CA GLU A 50 5.09 4.57 1.74
C GLU A 50 4.05 5.67 1.69
N VAL A 51 4.11 6.59 2.64
CA VAL A 51 3.18 7.71 2.71
C VAL A 51 3.98 9.00 2.58
N HIS A 52 3.61 9.81 1.61
CA HIS A 52 4.27 11.08 1.35
C HIS A 52 3.30 12.24 1.54
N ASP A 53 3.80 13.31 2.14
CA ASP A 53 3.05 14.55 2.28
C ASP A 53 3.05 15.27 0.93
N GLU A 54 1.87 15.59 0.41
CA GLU A 54 1.78 16.24 -0.88
C GLU A 54 2.33 17.67 -0.88
N HIS A 55 2.58 18.21 0.30
CA HIS A 55 3.15 19.56 0.45
C HIS A 55 4.67 19.57 0.53
N GLN A 56 5.32 18.44 0.36
CA GLN A 56 6.78 18.38 0.34
C GLN A 56 7.34 18.66 -1.04
#